data_9eb24b5418b1169c23feb5e083d3ef1c
#
_entry.id   9eb24b5418b1169c23feb5e083d3ef1c
#
_cell.length_a   1.000
_cell.length_b   1.000
_cell.length_c   1.000
_cell.angle_alpha   90.00
_cell.angle_beta   90.00
_cell.angle_gamma   90.00
#
_symmetry.space_group_name_H-M   'P 1'
#
loop_
_entity.id
_entity.type
_entity.pdbx_description
1 polymer ?
#
loop_
_entity_poly.entity_id
_entity_poly.type
_entity_poly.pdbx_seq_one_letter_code
_entity_poly.pdbx_strand_id
1 'polypeptide(L)'
;MHEFLPPYEELLAEVIELRIKGTDPAELQEKENLLSAVNEMRETNPMIGMRGCRLGLMYPEIYIMQVRAIMTAATQVASEGFEVRPEIMIPLVSHTNEFQSLRDTLEETIHEYRTATGSTQTYSIGTMIELPRAALTADQIAEHAEFFSVGTNDLTQTTYGFSRDDAEGKFLLQYITRGILPENPFQVLDREGVGALIKMAVELG
;
A
#
# COMPACT_ATOMS: atom_id res chain seq x y z
N MET A 1 -7.42 4.48 -2.48
CA MET A 1 -8.87 4.74 -2.24
C MET A 1 -9.62 5.14 -3.50
N HIS A 2 -9.05 5.97 -4.38
CA HIS A 2 -9.70 6.39 -5.64
C HIS A 2 -10.09 5.22 -6.57
N GLU A 3 -9.44 4.06 -6.50
CA GLU A 3 -9.78 2.87 -7.29
C GLU A 3 -11.16 2.28 -6.95
N PHE A 4 -11.71 2.61 -5.79
CA PHE A 4 -13.03 2.15 -5.34
C PHE A 4 -14.15 3.19 -5.55
N LEU A 5 -13.80 4.36 -6.08
CA LEU A 5 -14.71 5.46 -6.33
C LEU A 5 -14.96 5.61 -7.84
N PRO A 6 -16.13 6.10 -8.26
CA PRO A 6 -16.36 6.43 -9.66
C PRO A 6 -15.33 7.45 -10.17
N PRO A 7 -14.92 7.38 -11.45
CA PRO A 7 -14.08 8.40 -12.06
C PRO A 7 -14.68 9.80 -11.92
N TYR A 8 -13.88 10.76 -11.48
CA TYR A 8 -14.35 12.13 -11.26
C TYR A 8 -15.02 12.74 -12.48
N GLU A 9 -14.45 12.52 -13.65
CA GLU A 9 -14.94 13.06 -14.93
C GLU A 9 -16.30 12.48 -15.31
N GLU A 10 -16.55 11.20 -15.05
CA GLU A 10 -17.83 10.54 -15.30
C GLU A 10 -18.90 11.07 -14.33
N LEU A 11 -18.56 11.14 -13.05
CA LEU A 11 -19.48 11.64 -12.01
C LEU A 11 -19.81 13.12 -12.22
N LEU A 12 -18.84 13.93 -12.65
CA LEU A 12 -19.06 15.33 -13.01
C LEU A 12 -20.03 15.45 -14.20
N ALA A 13 -19.87 14.62 -15.23
CA ALA A 13 -20.78 14.58 -16.38
C ALA A 13 -22.21 14.21 -15.95
N GLU A 14 -22.36 13.21 -15.08
CA GLU A 14 -23.68 12.83 -14.53
C GLU A 14 -24.33 13.98 -13.76
N VAL A 15 -23.59 14.66 -12.88
CA VAL A 15 -24.12 15.80 -12.11
C VAL A 15 -24.55 16.94 -13.04
N ILE A 16 -23.76 17.26 -14.08
CA ILE A 16 -24.13 18.27 -15.06
C ILE A 16 -25.41 17.87 -15.82
N GLU A 17 -25.51 16.61 -16.23
CA GLU A 17 -26.67 16.09 -16.95
C GLU A 17 -27.95 16.17 -16.10
N LEU A 18 -27.88 15.76 -14.81
CA LEU A 18 -29.00 15.84 -13.87
C LEU A 18 -29.46 17.29 -13.65
N ARG A 19 -28.51 18.24 -13.54
CA ARG A 19 -28.83 19.68 -13.43
C ARG A 19 -29.56 20.21 -14.67
N ILE A 20 -29.16 19.79 -15.88
CA ILE A 20 -29.78 20.24 -17.13
C ILE A 20 -31.18 19.63 -17.32
N LYS A 21 -31.33 18.34 -16.95
CA LYS A 21 -32.61 17.63 -17.09
C LYS A 21 -33.67 18.02 -16.05
N GLY A 22 -33.29 18.69 -14.97
CA GLY A 22 -34.19 19.12 -13.91
C GLY A 22 -34.78 17.93 -13.12
N THR A 23 -33.94 16.96 -12.81
CA THR A 23 -34.28 15.74 -12.06
C THR A 23 -34.60 16.01 -10.59
N ASP A 24 -35.02 14.98 -9.85
CA ASP A 24 -35.29 15.03 -8.41
C ASP A 24 -34.14 15.71 -7.63
N PRO A 25 -34.44 16.76 -6.85
CA PRO A 25 -33.45 17.47 -6.07
C PRO A 25 -32.66 16.57 -5.09
N ALA A 26 -33.26 15.49 -4.59
CA ALA A 26 -32.62 14.54 -3.69
C ALA A 26 -31.52 13.72 -4.40
N GLU A 27 -31.82 13.24 -5.60
CA GLU A 27 -30.86 12.50 -6.43
C GLU A 27 -29.65 13.39 -6.83
N LEU A 28 -29.95 14.63 -7.22
CA LEU A 28 -28.90 15.59 -7.55
C LEU A 28 -28.00 15.86 -6.34
N GLN A 29 -28.57 16.08 -5.17
CA GLN A 29 -27.82 16.36 -3.93
C GLN A 29 -26.94 15.17 -3.54
N GLU A 30 -27.42 13.93 -3.68
CA GLU A 30 -26.62 12.72 -3.40
C GLU A 30 -25.40 12.64 -4.33
N LYS A 31 -25.60 12.88 -5.63
CA LYS A 31 -24.50 12.87 -6.61
C LYS A 31 -23.50 14.03 -6.39
N GLU A 32 -23.97 15.21 -6.01
CA GLU A 32 -23.12 16.35 -5.67
C GLU A 32 -22.28 16.07 -4.41
N ASN A 33 -22.86 15.45 -3.39
CA ASN A 33 -22.13 15.04 -2.20
C ASN A 33 -21.04 14.01 -2.53
N LEU A 34 -21.36 13.02 -3.38
CA LEU A 34 -20.41 12.02 -3.85
C LEU A 34 -19.29 12.67 -4.67
N LEU A 35 -19.62 13.61 -5.57
CA LEU A 35 -18.63 14.35 -6.36
C LEU A 35 -17.68 15.17 -5.47
N SER A 36 -18.21 15.80 -4.43
CA SER A 36 -17.40 16.52 -3.44
C SER A 36 -16.44 15.58 -2.72
N ALA A 37 -16.94 14.45 -2.24
CA ALA A 37 -16.11 13.44 -1.56
C ALA A 37 -15.01 12.87 -2.49
N VAL A 38 -15.34 12.57 -3.75
CA VAL A 38 -14.35 12.12 -4.74
C VAL A 38 -13.29 13.19 -4.99
N ASN A 39 -13.70 14.46 -5.10
CA ASN A 39 -12.76 15.57 -5.32
C ASN A 39 -11.84 15.81 -4.11
N GLU A 40 -12.34 15.68 -2.89
CA GLU A 40 -11.54 15.79 -1.66
C GLU A 40 -10.52 14.65 -1.53
N MET A 41 -10.86 13.45 -2.01
CA MET A 41 -9.96 12.29 -1.99
C MET A 41 -9.03 12.22 -3.19
N ARG A 42 -9.16 13.14 -4.16
CA ARG A 42 -8.35 13.15 -5.37
C ARG A 42 -6.93 13.60 -5.07
N GLU A 43 -5.99 12.71 -5.31
CA GLU A 43 -4.57 12.99 -5.15
C GLU A 43 -3.94 13.38 -6.49
N THR A 44 -3.03 14.36 -6.45
CA THR A 44 -2.26 14.78 -7.64
C THR A 44 -1.29 13.68 -8.08
N ASN A 45 -0.73 12.95 -7.12
CA ASN A 45 0.15 11.82 -7.36
C ASN A 45 -0.20 10.65 -6.42
N PRO A 46 -1.13 9.76 -6.80
CA PRO A 46 -1.58 8.65 -5.96
C PRO A 46 -0.47 7.65 -5.62
N MET A 47 0.57 7.53 -6.46
CA MET A 47 1.66 6.59 -6.26
C MET A 47 2.45 6.88 -4.96
N ILE A 48 2.62 8.16 -4.63
CA ILE A 48 3.34 8.62 -3.43
C ILE A 48 2.43 9.32 -2.41
N GLY A 49 1.12 9.15 -2.53
CA GLY A 49 0.09 9.77 -1.70
C GLY A 49 -0.36 8.93 -0.50
N MET A 50 -1.65 9.00 -0.20
CA MET A 50 -2.32 8.35 0.93
C MET A 50 -2.59 6.87 0.65
N ARG A 51 -1.58 6.03 0.82
CA ARG A 51 -1.64 4.57 0.61
C ARG A 51 -0.74 3.84 1.60
N GLY A 52 -0.85 2.51 1.67
CA GLY A 52 -0.01 1.68 2.51
C GLY A 52 -0.06 2.07 3.98
N CYS A 53 1.10 2.12 4.65
CA CYS A 53 1.19 2.48 6.07
C CYS A 53 0.57 3.85 6.38
N ARG A 54 0.65 4.82 5.47
CA ARG A 54 0.06 6.16 5.65
C ARG A 54 -1.46 6.08 5.82
N LEU A 55 -2.12 5.24 5.01
CA LEU A 55 -3.55 4.99 5.12
C LEU A 55 -3.89 4.33 6.47
N GLY A 56 -3.10 3.33 6.88
CA GLY A 56 -3.31 2.65 8.16
C GLY A 56 -3.07 3.54 9.38
N LEU A 57 -2.16 4.51 9.29
CA LEU A 57 -1.93 5.49 10.37
C LEU A 57 -3.05 6.52 10.47
N MET A 58 -3.62 6.94 9.34
CA MET A 58 -4.69 7.96 9.31
C MET A 58 -6.08 7.34 9.54
N TYR A 59 -6.28 6.09 9.16
CA TYR A 59 -7.54 5.34 9.28
C TYR A 59 -7.25 3.94 9.83
N PRO A 60 -6.85 3.82 11.12
CA PRO A 60 -6.41 2.56 11.71
C PRO A 60 -7.48 1.46 11.69
N GLU A 61 -8.75 1.82 11.67
CA GLU A 61 -9.87 0.88 11.59
C GLU A 61 -9.83 -0.01 10.34
N ILE A 62 -9.20 0.44 9.24
CA ILE A 62 -9.01 -0.36 8.03
C ILE A 62 -8.06 -1.52 8.32
N TYR A 63 -6.91 -1.26 8.95
CA TYR A 63 -5.95 -2.30 9.30
C TYR A 63 -6.46 -3.21 10.43
N ILE A 64 -7.16 -2.63 11.42
CA ILE A 64 -7.82 -3.40 12.49
C ILE A 64 -8.80 -4.42 11.88
N MET A 65 -9.65 -3.99 10.94
CA MET A 65 -10.57 -4.88 10.23
C MET A 65 -9.84 -5.98 9.47
N GLN A 66 -8.79 -5.62 8.72
CA GLN A 66 -8.02 -6.58 7.91
C GLN A 66 -7.31 -7.61 8.80
N VAL A 67 -6.68 -7.19 9.89
CA VAL A 67 -5.97 -8.09 10.81
C VAL A 67 -6.95 -9.03 11.53
N ARG A 68 -8.12 -8.54 11.95
CA ARG A 68 -9.18 -9.40 12.50
C ARG A 68 -9.65 -10.44 11.48
N ALA A 69 -9.80 -10.06 10.21
CA ALA A 69 -10.15 -11.01 9.15
C ALA A 69 -9.07 -12.07 8.92
N ILE A 70 -7.78 -11.67 8.88
CA ILE A 70 -6.64 -12.60 8.75
C ILE A 70 -6.62 -13.57 9.91
N MET A 71 -6.70 -13.11 11.15
CA MET A 71 -6.66 -13.97 12.34
C MET A 71 -7.87 -14.89 12.42
N THR A 72 -9.05 -14.43 12.00
CA THR A 72 -10.26 -15.26 11.92
C THR A 72 -10.10 -16.38 10.91
N ALA A 73 -9.65 -16.07 9.70
CA ALA A 73 -9.42 -17.05 8.66
C ALA A 73 -8.33 -18.06 9.08
N ALA A 74 -7.22 -17.59 9.66
CA ALA A 74 -6.14 -18.45 10.14
C ALA A 74 -6.62 -19.41 11.23
N THR A 75 -7.41 -18.92 12.20
CA THR A 75 -7.97 -19.74 13.26
C THR A 75 -8.95 -20.80 12.72
N GLN A 76 -9.78 -20.42 11.75
CA GLN A 76 -10.73 -21.34 11.11
C GLN A 76 -9.99 -22.45 10.36
N VAL A 77 -9.03 -22.10 9.49
CA VAL A 77 -8.27 -23.08 8.70
C VAL A 77 -7.44 -24.00 9.61
N ALA A 78 -6.89 -23.46 10.70
CA ALA A 78 -6.19 -24.28 11.69
C ALA A 78 -7.13 -25.28 12.38
N SER A 79 -8.40 -24.94 12.63
CA SER A 79 -9.40 -25.84 13.18
C SER A 79 -9.77 -26.99 12.25
N GLU A 80 -9.53 -26.83 10.95
CA GLU A 80 -9.71 -27.87 9.92
C GLU A 80 -8.51 -28.84 9.83
N GLY A 81 -7.47 -28.63 10.65
CA GLY A 81 -6.30 -29.51 10.77
C GLY A 81 -5.11 -29.09 9.91
N PHE A 82 -5.13 -27.90 9.32
CA PHE A 82 -4.01 -27.36 8.57
C PHE A 82 -3.04 -26.58 9.48
N GLU A 83 -1.75 -26.64 9.19
CA GLU A 83 -0.77 -25.77 9.80
C GLU A 83 -0.83 -24.39 9.11
N VAL A 84 -1.10 -23.34 9.88
CA VAL A 84 -1.25 -21.98 9.37
C VAL A 84 -0.25 -21.05 10.06
N ARG A 85 0.51 -20.30 9.27
CA ARG A 85 1.51 -19.32 9.76
C ARG A 85 1.30 -17.99 9.05
N PRO A 86 0.38 -17.12 9.51
CA PRO A 86 0.16 -15.82 8.91
C PRO A 86 1.39 -14.93 9.06
N GLU A 87 1.78 -14.28 7.98
CA GLU A 87 2.79 -13.22 7.94
C GLU A 87 2.09 -11.93 7.52
N ILE A 88 2.02 -10.97 8.45
CA ILE A 88 1.35 -9.68 8.24
C ILE A 88 2.41 -8.68 7.84
N MET A 89 2.32 -8.18 6.61
CA MET A 89 3.32 -7.29 6.04
C MET A 89 2.76 -5.87 5.86
N ILE A 90 3.39 -4.88 6.50
CA ILE A 90 3.02 -3.46 6.40
C ILE A 90 3.76 -2.84 5.21
N PRO A 91 3.06 -2.31 4.19
CA PRO A 91 3.68 -1.75 3.00
C PRO A 91 4.04 -0.27 3.15
N LEU A 92 4.94 0.22 2.29
CA LEU A 92 5.31 1.64 2.13
C LEU A 92 5.88 2.32 3.38
N VAL A 93 6.46 1.55 4.28
CA VAL A 93 7.15 2.10 5.45
C VAL A 93 8.41 2.85 5.01
N SER A 94 8.56 4.09 5.46
CA SER A 94 9.74 4.92 5.24
C SER A 94 10.52 5.20 6.52
N HIS A 95 9.84 5.21 7.65
CA HIS A 95 10.41 5.54 8.96
C HIS A 95 10.03 4.49 10.00
N THR A 96 10.96 4.15 10.91
CA THR A 96 10.72 3.15 11.95
C THR A 96 9.49 3.47 12.80
N ASN A 97 9.21 4.74 13.09
CA ASN A 97 8.04 5.14 13.89
C ASN A 97 6.70 4.83 13.18
N GLU A 98 6.66 4.85 11.82
CA GLU A 98 5.46 4.44 11.09
C GLU A 98 5.18 2.96 11.32
N PHE A 99 6.22 2.14 11.22
CA PHE A 99 6.13 0.71 11.45
C PHE A 99 5.75 0.39 12.88
N GLN A 100 6.45 0.98 13.86
CA GLN A 100 6.21 0.74 15.28
C GLN A 100 4.78 1.11 15.68
N SER A 101 4.29 2.30 15.28
CA SER A 101 2.93 2.74 15.61
C SER A 101 1.86 1.80 15.05
N LEU A 102 2.03 1.32 13.82
CA LEU A 102 1.10 0.35 13.25
C LEU A 102 1.24 -1.02 13.92
N ARG A 103 2.46 -1.50 14.14
CA ARG A 103 2.68 -2.75 14.86
C ARG A 103 1.97 -2.77 16.21
N ASP A 104 2.11 -1.72 17.01
CA ASP A 104 1.46 -1.62 18.32
C ASP A 104 -0.06 -1.75 18.18
N THR A 105 -0.66 -1.06 17.20
CA THR A 105 -2.11 -1.16 16.91
C THR A 105 -2.52 -2.58 16.51
N LEU A 106 -1.73 -3.25 15.68
CA LEU A 106 -2.01 -4.62 15.21
C LEU A 106 -1.86 -5.64 16.35
N GLU A 107 -0.81 -5.51 17.17
CA GLU A 107 -0.57 -6.34 18.35
C GLU A 107 -1.74 -6.25 19.35
N GLU A 108 -2.20 -5.02 19.65
CA GLU A 108 -3.37 -4.81 20.51
C GLU A 108 -4.62 -5.47 19.91
N THR A 109 -4.87 -5.29 18.62
CA THR A 109 -6.00 -5.90 17.90
C THR A 109 -5.96 -7.42 17.98
N ILE A 110 -4.78 -8.03 17.79
CA ILE A 110 -4.62 -9.48 17.87
C ILE A 110 -4.79 -9.98 19.31
N HIS A 111 -4.29 -9.22 20.28
CA HIS A 111 -4.47 -9.53 21.70
C HIS A 111 -5.96 -9.56 22.10
N GLU A 112 -6.73 -8.53 21.69
CA GLU A 112 -8.19 -8.49 21.88
C GLU A 112 -8.88 -9.68 21.22
N TYR A 113 -8.51 -9.98 19.97
CA TYR A 113 -9.06 -11.12 19.23
C TYR A 113 -8.80 -12.44 19.96
N ARG A 114 -7.57 -12.69 20.40
CA ARG A 114 -7.19 -13.89 21.15
C ARG A 114 -7.95 -14.00 22.46
N THR A 115 -8.10 -12.91 23.19
CA THR A 115 -8.84 -12.86 24.44
C THR A 115 -10.32 -13.20 24.22
N ALA A 116 -10.92 -12.69 23.17
CA ALA A 116 -12.33 -12.93 22.85
C ALA A 116 -12.61 -14.35 22.32
N THR A 117 -11.67 -14.97 21.59
CA THR A 117 -11.89 -16.24 20.89
C THR A 117 -11.18 -17.43 21.52
N GLY A 118 -10.21 -17.20 22.40
CA GLY A 118 -9.32 -18.24 22.92
C GLY A 118 -8.29 -18.75 21.90
N SER A 119 -8.14 -18.08 20.75
CA SER A 119 -7.20 -18.47 19.69
C SER A 119 -5.75 -18.42 20.17
N THR A 120 -5.00 -19.46 19.87
CA THR A 120 -3.53 -19.54 20.11
C THR A 120 -2.73 -19.44 18.81
N GLN A 121 -3.39 -19.04 17.72
CA GLN A 121 -2.75 -18.95 16.40
C GLN A 121 -1.52 -18.03 16.44
N THR A 122 -0.38 -18.55 15.99
CA THR A 122 0.86 -17.78 15.83
C THR A 122 0.81 -16.90 14.59
N TYR A 123 1.57 -15.82 14.57
CA TYR A 123 1.72 -14.91 13.45
C TYR A 123 3.09 -14.23 13.53
N SER A 124 3.49 -13.56 12.47
CA SER A 124 4.61 -12.61 12.47
C SER A 124 4.20 -11.29 11.79
N ILE A 125 4.83 -10.19 12.21
CA ILE A 125 4.62 -8.85 11.64
C ILE A 125 5.94 -8.33 11.09
N GLY A 126 5.94 -8.00 9.81
CA GLY A 126 7.09 -7.46 9.12
C GLY A 126 6.71 -6.32 8.18
N THR A 127 7.66 -5.92 7.35
CA THR A 127 7.43 -4.82 6.40
C THR A 127 8.02 -5.12 5.03
N MET A 128 7.55 -4.36 4.04
CA MET A 128 8.14 -4.33 2.71
C MET A 128 9.18 -3.21 2.64
N ILE A 129 10.41 -3.57 2.25
CA ILE A 129 11.43 -2.59 1.88
C ILE A 129 11.24 -2.24 0.41
N GLU A 130 10.61 -1.10 0.17
CA GLU A 130 10.23 -0.65 -1.17
C GLU A 130 10.41 0.86 -1.39
N LEU A 131 10.99 1.54 -0.40
CA LEU A 131 11.39 2.93 -0.49
C LEU A 131 12.89 3.06 -0.23
N PRO A 132 13.64 3.91 -0.96
CA PRO A 132 15.07 4.11 -0.74
C PRO A 132 15.42 4.45 0.70
N ARG A 133 14.63 5.30 1.36
CA ARG A 133 14.85 5.63 2.76
C ARG A 133 14.77 4.41 3.68
N ALA A 134 13.80 3.53 3.46
CA ALA A 134 13.67 2.30 4.23
C ALA A 134 14.90 1.40 4.06
N ALA A 135 15.40 1.27 2.82
CA ALA A 135 16.61 0.49 2.55
C ALA A 135 17.86 1.07 3.26
N LEU A 136 17.98 2.40 3.29
CA LEU A 136 19.09 3.12 3.95
C LEU A 136 19.05 3.08 5.48
N THR A 137 17.91 2.79 6.08
CA THR A 137 17.69 2.76 7.54
C THR A 137 17.04 1.45 7.98
N ALA A 138 17.35 0.37 7.27
CA ALA A 138 16.77 -0.95 7.53
C ALA A 138 17.13 -1.49 8.92
N ASP A 139 18.30 -1.15 9.45
CA ASP A 139 18.71 -1.45 10.82
C ASP A 139 17.72 -0.94 11.87
N GLN A 140 17.23 0.30 11.72
CA GLN A 140 16.26 0.89 12.64
C GLN A 140 14.88 0.22 12.55
N ILE A 141 14.49 -0.21 11.35
CA ILE A 141 13.22 -0.89 11.12
C ILE A 141 13.31 -2.34 11.63
N ALA A 142 14.46 -2.99 11.46
CA ALA A 142 14.72 -4.35 11.92
C ALA A 142 14.61 -4.53 13.44
N GLU A 143 14.82 -3.47 14.23
CA GLU A 143 14.58 -3.52 15.67
C GLU A 143 13.14 -3.89 16.04
N HIS A 144 12.21 -3.66 15.13
CA HIS A 144 10.79 -3.86 15.35
C HIS A 144 10.13 -4.87 14.39
N ALA A 145 10.73 -5.14 13.23
CA ALA A 145 10.19 -6.05 12.21
C ALA A 145 10.73 -7.48 12.38
N GLU A 146 9.85 -8.47 12.26
CA GLU A 146 10.23 -9.87 12.35
C GLU A 146 10.73 -10.43 11.01
N PHE A 147 10.39 -9.77 9.91
CA PHE A 147 10.87 -10.10 8.56
C PHE A 147 10.80 -8.90 7.63
N PHE A 148 11.59 -8.96 6.56
CA PHE A 148 11.52 -8.05 5.43
C PHE A 148 11.13 -8.78 4.15
N SER A 149 10.30 -8.14 3.35
CA SER A 149 10.11 -8.45 1.94
C SER A 149 10.63 -7.28 1.10
N VAL A 150 10.98 -7.52 -0.15
CA VAL A 150 11.48 -6.46 -1.06
C VAL A 150 10.45 -6.19 -2.15
N GLY A 151 9.91 -4.96 -2.17
CA GLY A 151 8.97 -4.47 -3.19
C GLY A 151 9.73 -3.80 -4.35
N THR A 152 10.18 -4.58 -5.34
CA THR A 152 11.00 -4.04 -6.43
C THR A 152 10.29 -3.06 -7.33
N ASN A 153 8.96 -3.11 -7.45
CA ASN A 153 8.20 -2.16 -8.27
C ASN A 153 8.28 -0.74 -7.69
N ASP A 154 7.86 -0.55 -6.45
CA ASP A 154 7.88 0.77 -5.79
C ASP A 154 9.32 1.24 -5.52
N LEU A 155 10.24 0.32 -5.19
CA LEU A 155 11.65 0.66 -5.02
C LEU A 155 12.27 1.16 -6.33
N THR A 156 11.95 0.56 -7.47
CA THR A 156 12.40 1.01 -8.78
C THR A 156 11.79 2.38 -9.12
N GLN A 157 10.48 2.53 -8.97
CA GLN A 157 9.79 3.81 -9.23
C GLN A 157 10.39 4.96 -8.44
N THR A 158 10.62 4.77 -7.16
CA THR A 158 11.13 5.81 -6.26
C THR A 158 12.64 6.06 -6.46
N THR A 159 13.41 5.05 -6.81
CA THR A 159 14.84 5.19 -7.11
C THR A 159 15.08 5.94 -8.41
N TYR A 160 14.34 5.62 -9.47
CA TYR A 160 14.41 6.32 -10.75
C TYR A 160 13.64 7.65 -10.75
N GLY A 161 12.69 7.85 -9.84
CA GLY A 161 11.88 9.07 -9.76
C GLY A 161 10.84 9.17 -10.86
N PHE A 162 10.32 8.05 -11.37
CA PHE A 162 9.22 8.03 -12.32
C PHE A 162 8.20 6.91 -12.04
N SER A 163 6.95 7.15 -12.41
CA SER A 163 5.89 6.15 -12.34
C SER A 163 6.07 5.11 -13.44
N ARG A 164 5.87 3.83 -13.12
CA ARG A 164 5.89 2.74 -14.08
C ARG A 164 4.91 2.97 -15.24
N ASP A 165 3.65 3.25 -14.90
CA ASP A 165 2.57 3.40 -15.87
C ASP A 165 2.82 4.59 -16.81
N ASP A 166 3.29 5.71 -16.26
CA ASP A 166 3.65 6.87 -17.06
C ASP A 166 4.89 6.63 -17.92
N ALA A 167 5.91 5.99 -17.38
CA ALA A 167 7.16 5.75 -18.10
C ALA A 167 6.97 4.74 -19.24
N GLU A 168 6.35 3.58 -18.98
CA GLU A 168 6.09 2.55 -19.98
C GLU A 168 5.19 3.07 -21.11
N GLY A 169 4.18 3.89 -20.77
CA GLY A 169 3.25 4.47 -21.74
C GLY A 169 3.79 5.63 -22.56
N LYS A 170 4.85 6.32 -22.12
CA LYS A 170 5.26 7.60 -22.73
C LYS A 170 6.68 7.61 -23.27
N PHE A 171 7.70 7.28 -22.47
CA PHE A 171 9.09 7.54 -22.86
C PHE A 171 10.06 6.37 -22.69
N LEU A 172 9.75 5.36 -21.88
CA LEU A 172 10.69 4.31 -21.50
C LEU A 172 11.18 3.50 -22.71
N LEU A 173 10.29 3.20 -23.66
CA LEU A 173 10.67 2.52 -24.90
C LEU A 173 11.68 3.34 -25.71
N GLN A 174 11.53 4.66 -25.74
CA GLN A 174 12.49 5.53 -26.44
C GLN A 174 13.82 5.60 -25.71
N TYR A 175 13.84 5.57 -24.38
CA TYR A 175 15.07 5.53 -23.58
C TYR A 175 15.89 4.28 -23.89
N ILE A 176 15.22 3.12 -24.00
CA ILE A 176 15.88 1.86 -24.35
C ILE A 176 16.37 1.89 -25.80
N THR A 177 15.52 2.31 -26.75
CA THR A 177 15.89 2.38 -28.17
C THR A 177 17.08 3.31 -28.43
N ARG A 178 17.20 4.38 -27.63
CA ARG A 178 18.31 5.35 -27.72
C ARG A 178 19.55 4.93 -26.92
N GLY A 179 19.49 3.81 -26.19
CA GLY A 179 20.57 3.34 -25.33
C GLY A 179 20.82 4.21 -24.10
N ILE A 180 19.82 5.00 -23.66
CA ILE A 180 19.90 5.78 -22.40
C ILE A 180 19.77 4.83 -21.22
N LEU A 181 18.86 3.87 -21.29
CA LEU A 181 18.79 2.74 -20.38
C LEU A 181 19.09 1.45 -21.15
N PRO A 182 19.81 0.50 -20.54
CA PRO A 182 20.12 -0.77 -21.22
C PRO A 182 18.87 -1.64 -21.40
N GLU A 183 17.96 -1.62 -20.44
CA GLU A 183 16.76 -2.46 -20.39
C GLU A 183 15.63 -1.74 -19.62
N ASN A 184 14.41 -2.32 -19.69
CA ASN A 184 13.28 -1.85 -18.87
C ASN A 184 13.51 -2.24 -17.41
N PRO A 185 13.69 -1.28 -16.48
CA PRO A 185 13.99 -1.58 -15.08
C PRO A 185 12.83 -2.23 -14.31
N PHE A 186 11.64 -2.29 -14.90
CA PHE A 186 10.48 -3.02 -14.36
C PHE A 186 10.41 -4.48 -14.83
N GLN A 187 11.16 -4.83 -15.85
CA GLN A 187 11.26 -6.21 -16.37
C GLN A 187 12.56 -6.89 -15.97
N VAL A 188 13.64 -6.12 -15.92
CA VAL A 188 14.98 -6.60 -15.53
C VAL A 188 15.47 -5.73 -14.39
N LEU A 189 15.82 -6.35 -13.25
CA LEU A 189 16.28 -5.63 -12.08
C LEU A 189 17.52 -4.78 -12.38
N ASP A 190 17.42 -3.49 -12.09
CA ASP A 190 18.58 -2.58 -12.05
C ASP A 190 19.49 -2.98 -10.89
N ARG A 191 20.58 -3.69 -11.21
CA ARG A 191 21.50 -4.19 -10.20
C ARG A 191 22.39 -3.12 -9.59
N GLU A 192 22.63 -2.03 -10.32
CA GLU A 192 23.56 -0.97 -9.90
C GLU A 192 22.89 0.00 -8.91
N GLY A 193 21.66 0.43 -9.18
CA GLY A 193 20.90 1.34 -8.32
C GLY A 193 20.01 0.60 -7.34
N VAL A 194 18.94 -0.02 -7.85
CA VAL A 194 17.95 -0.73 -7.02
C VAL A 194 18.57 -1.91 -6.30
N GLY A 195 19.42 -2.69 -6.98
CA GLY A 195 20.13 -3.82 -6.41
C GLY A 195 21.09 -3.42 -5.28
N ALA A 196 21.75 -2.26 -5.39
CA ALA A 196 22.58 -1.73 -4.32
C ALA A 196 21.77 -1.39 -3.05
N LEU A 197 20.56 -0.81 -3.22
CA LEU A 197 19.66 -0.55 -2.11
C LEU A 197 19.15 -1.85 -1.45
N ILE A 198 18.81 -2.85 -2.25
CA ILE A 198 18.42 -4.17 -1.75
C ILE A 198 19.55 -4.80 -0.93
N LYS A 199 20.78 -4.78 -1.46
CA LYS A 199 21.94 -5.30 -0.78
C LYS A 199 22.15 -4.59 0.56
N MET A 200 22.07 -3.27 0.58
CA MET A 200 22.19 -2.47 1.79
C MET A 200 21.13 -2.85 2.83
N ALA A 201 19.88 -2.99 2.40
CA ALA A 201 18.80 -3.40 3.29
C ALA A 201 19.02 -4.80 3.91
N VAL A 202 19.57 -5.74 3.13
CA VAL A 202 19.90 -7.09 3.60
C VAL A 202 21.09 -7.10 4.56
N GLU A 203 22.08 -6.21 4.36
CA GLU A 203 23.26 -6.12 5.24
C GLU A 203 22.95 -5.40 6.56
N LEU A 204 21.96 -4.51 6.57
CA LEU A 204 21.57 -3.72 7.75
C LEU A 204 20.48 -4.41 8.59
N GLY A 205 19.57 -5.15 7.96
CA GLY A 205 18.45 -5.86 8.62
C GLY A 205 18.76 -7.32 8.85
#